data_1e669156c4399e826ea78a45708b18f5
#
_entry.id   1e669156c4399e826ea78a45708b18f5
#
_cell.length_a   1.000
_cell.length_b   1.000
_cell.length_c   1.000
_cell.angle_alpha   90.00
_cell.angle_beta   90.00
_cell.angle_gamma   90.00
#
_symmetry.space_group_name_H-M   'P 1'
#
loop_
_entity.id
_entity.type
_entity.pdbx_description
1 polymer ?
#
loop_
_entity_poly.entity_id
_entity_poly.type
_entity_poly.pdbx_seq_one_letter_code
_entity_poly.pdbx_strand_id
1 'polypeptide(L)' 'MNKDEVGGNWKQFKGKMKEQWGKLTDDDMTVIEGKRDQLVGKIQERYGYAKDEAEREVTDWEGQNKDHRW' A
#
# COMPACT_ATOMS: atom_id res chain seq x y z
N MET A 1 -1.59 1.67 -22.70
CA MET A 1 -2.37 0.54 -22.30
C MET A 1 -1.94 0.03 -20.98
N ASN A 2 -1.02 -0.94 -20.95
CA ASN A 2 -0.60 -1.48 -19.64
C ASN A 2 -0.06 -0.41 -18.73
N LYS A 3 0.68 0.51 -19.29
CA LYS A 3 1.26 1.60 -18.52
C LYS A 3 0.18 2.47 -17.91
N ASP A 4 -0.84 2.77 -18.70
CA ASP A 4 -1.93 3.59 -18.20
C ASP A 4 -2.76 2.85 -17.17
N GLU A 5 -2.96 1.56 -17.39
CA GLU A 5 -3.69 0.73 -16.44
C GLU A 5 -2.97 0.69 -15.10
N VAL A 6 -1.66 0.50 -15.13
CA VAL A 6 -0.89 0.47 -13.89
C VAL A 6 -0.95 1.80 -13.17
N GLY A 7 -0.77 2.89 -13.93
CA GLY A 7 -0.83 4.22 -13.34
C GLY A 7 -2.20 4.53 -12.76
N GLY A 8 -3.26 4.18 -13.51
CA GLY A 8 -4.62 4.40 -13.04
C GLY A 8 -4.93 3.54 -11.83
N ASN A 9 -4.50 2.29 -11.86
CA ASN A 9 -4.72 1.38 -10.76
C ASN A 9 -4.03 1.90 -9.49
N TRP A 10 -2.79 2.33 -9.61
CA TRP A 10 -2.04 2.85 -8.48
C TRP A 10 -2.70 4.08 -7.87
N LYS A 11 -3.12 5.02 -8.71
CA LYS A 11 -3.78 6.22 -8.22
C LYS A 11 -5.05 5.89 -7.45
N GLN A 12 -5.81 4.92 -7.96
CA GLN A 12 -7.03 4.50 -7.32
C GLN A 12 -6.76 3.90 -5.94
N PHE A 13 -5.81 3.00 -5.87
CA PHE A 13 -5.54 2.29 -4.63
C PHE A 13 -4.68 3.10 -3.67
N LYS A 14 -3.97 4.10 -4.16
CA LYS A 14 -3.22 5.01 -3.30
C LYS A 14 -4.13 5.65 -2.27
N GLY A 15 -5.30 6.14 -2.72
CA GLY A 15 -6.26 6.73 -1.81
C GLY A 15 -6.78 5.73 -0.79
N LYS A 16 -7.05 4.52 -1.24
CA LYS A 16 -7.54 3.48 -0.34
C LYS A 16 -6.49 3.08 0.68
N MET A 17 -5.22 3.05 0.27
CA MET A 17 -4.15 2.78 1.22
C MET A 17 -4.05 3.86 2.28
N LYS A 18 -4.19 5.11 1.90
CA LYS A 18 -4.14 6.21 2.85
C LYS A 18 -5.32 6.18 3.81
N GLU A 19 -6.47 5.71 3.36
CA GLU A 19 -7.62 5.53 4.24
C GLU A 19 -7.36 4.42 5.26
N GLN A 20 -6.76 3.33 4.79
CA GLN A 20 -6.48 2.21 5.67
C GLN A 20 -5.37 2.53 6.67
N TRP A 21 -4.34 3.22 6.20
CA TRP A 21 -3.19 3.55 7.04
C TRP A 21 -2.98 5.06 7.02
N GLY A 22 -3.74 5.76 7.87
CA GLY A 22 -3.76 7.21 7.88
C GLY A 22 -2.44 7.85 8.26
N LYS A 23 -1.53 7.11 8.89
CA LYS A 23 -0.22 7.64 9.25
C LYS A 23 0.75 7.71 8.08
N LEU A 24 0.42 7.07 6.96
CA LEU A 24 1.27 7.13 5.78
C LEU A 24 1.14 8.50 5.13
N THR A 25 2.27 9.07 4.75
CA THR A 25 2.30 10.39 4.09
C THR A 25 2.31 10.23 2.59
N ASP A 26 2.14 11.34 1.87
CA ASP A 26 2.26 11.31 0.42
C ASP A 26 3.66 10.89 -0.01
N ASP A 27 4.67 11.32 0.72
CA ASP A 27 6.05 10.89 0.43
C ASP A 27 6.18 9.38 0.59
N ASP A 28 5.55 8.82 1.64
CA ASP A 28 5.56 7.38 1.83
C ASP A 28 4.91 6.69 0.65
N MET A 29 3.79 7.22 0.16
CA MET A 29 3.10 6.62 -0.97
C MET A 29 3.96 6.67 -2.22
N THR A 30 4.73 7.74 -2.41
CA THR A 30 5.63 7.84 -3.54
C THR A 30 6.71 6.75 -3.48
N VAL A 31 7.25 6.49 -2.30
CA VAL A 31 8.24 5.43 -2.12
C VAL A 31 7.62 4.06 -2.38
N ILE A 32 6.40 3.86 -1.89
CA ILE A 32 5.72 2.58 -2.05
C ILE A 32 5.45 2.29 -3.52
N GLU A 33 4.80 3.19 -4.19
CA GLU A 33 4.50 3.19 -5.64
C GLU A 33 4.42 1.79 -6.25
N GLY A 34 3.46 1.01 -5.78
CA GLY A 34 3.21 -0.31 -6.35
C GLY A 34 4.14 -1.40 -5.87
N LYS A 35 4.88 -1.16 -4.81
CA LYS A 35 5.81 -2.16 -4.27
C LYS A 35 5.34 -2.60 -2.89
N ARG A 36 4.86 -3.83 -2.83
CA ARG A 36 4.31 -4.37 -1.59
C ARG A 36 5.32 -4.33 -0.45
N ASP A 37 6.58 -4.67 -0.74
CA ASP A 37 7.62 -4.69 0.29
C ASP A 37 7.80 -3.32 0.91
N GLN A 38 7.72 -2.27 0.10
CA GLN A 38 7.86 -0.91 0.60
C GLN A 38 6.68 -0.53 1.48
N LEU A 39 5.47 -0.99 1.11
CA LEU A 39 4.31 -0.73 1.95
C LEU A 39 4.47 -1.38 3.32
N VAL A 40 4.90 -2.64 3.35
CA VAL A 40 5.13 -3.33 4.62
C VAL A 40 6.13 -2.57 5.45
N GLY A 41 7.23 -2.13 4.84
CA GLY A 41 8.27 -1.38 5.56
C GLY A 41 7.76 -0.06 6.11
N LYS A 42 6.94 0.65 5.35
CA LYS A 42 6.40 1.92 5.82
C LYS A 42 5.41 1.73 6.97
N ILE A 43 4.61 0.67 6.92
CA ILE A 43 3.70 0.36 8.02
C ILE A 43 4.50 0.07 9.29
N GLN A 44 5.57 -0.70 9.17
CA GLN A 44 6.44 -0.96 10.32
C GLN A 44 7.00 0.34 10.88
N GLU A 45 7.44 1.21 9.99
CA GLU A 45 8.08 2.45 10.40
C GLU A 45 7.10 3.40 11.09
N ARG A 46 5.91 3.55 10.53
CA ARG A 46 4.96 4.55 11.03
C ARG A 46 4.14 4.06 12.22
N TYR A 47 3.88 2.76 12.30
CA TYR A 47 3.04 2.20 13.36
C TYR A 47 3.86 1.44 14.41
N GLY A 48 5.12 1.16 14.13
CA GLY A 48 5.93 0.40 15.07
C GLY A 48 5.58 -1.07 15.12
N TYR A 49 4.96 -1.60 14.06
CA TYR A 49 4.58 -3.00 14.01
C TYR A 49 5.78 -3.89 13.69
N ALA A 50 5.72 -5.14 14.18
CA ALA A 50 6.65 -6.16 13.72
C ALA A 50 6.32 -6.49 12.27
N LYS A 51 7.29 -7.09 11.56
CA LYS A 51 7.10 -7.42 10.15
C LYS A 51 5.91 -8.32 9.93
N ASP A 52 5.73 -9.33 10.78
CA ASP A 52 4.60 -10.26 10.67
C ASP A 52 3.28 -9.51 10.73
N GLU A 53 3.18 -8.59 11.65
CA GLU A 53 1.96 -7.84 11.87
C GLU A 53 1.69 -6.91 10.70
N ALA A 54 2.74 -6.25 10.21
CA ALA A 54 2.59 -5.37 9.06
C ALA A 54 2.17 -6.15 7.82
N GLU A 55 2.76 -7.33 7.62
CA GLU A 55 2.39 -8.17 6.49
C GLU A 55 0.96 -8.65 6.58
N ARG A 56 0.50 -8.97 7.78
CA ARG A 56 -0.88 -9.37 7.98
C ARG A 56 -1.84 -8.23 7.61
N GLU A 57 -1.50 -7.01 8.00
CA GLU A 57 -2.29 -5.85 7.64
C GLU A 57 -2.41 -5.71 6.14
N VAL A 58 -1.30 -5.86 5.43
CA VAL A 58 -1.29 -5.74 3.98
C VAL A 58 -2.09 -6.88 3.34
N THR A 59 -1.92 -8.09 3.86
CA THR A 59 -2.66 -9.25 3.34
C THR A 59 -4.16 -9.05 3.50
N ASP A 60 -4.60 -8.56 4.66
CA ASP A 60 -6.01 -8.30 4.89
C ASP A 60 -6.53 -7.24 3.92
N TRP A 61 -5.76 -6.19 3.71
CA TRP A 61 -6.14 -5.14 2.78
C TRP A 61 -6.24 -5.68 1.35
N GLU A 62 -5.31 -6.54 0.96
CA GLU A 62 -5.34 -7.17 -0.36
C GLU A 62 -6.60 -8.00 -0.54
N GLY A 63 -7.01 -8.67 0.52
CA GLY A 63 -8.24 -9.47 0.48
C GLY A 63 -9.48 -8.62 0.27
N GLN A 64 -9.47 -7.40 0.75
CA GLN A 64 -10.58 -6.47 0.59
C GLN A 64 -10.52 -5.73 -0.74
N ASN A 65 -9.35 -5.66 -1.36
CA ASN A 65 -9.13 -4.93 -2.59
C ASN A 65 -8.53 -5.85 -3.65
N LYS A 66 -9.31 -6.86 -4.03
CA LYS A 66 -8.81 -7.93 -4.91
C LYS A 66 -8.43 -7.44 -6.30
N ASP A 67 -8.94 -6.29 -6.70
CA ASP A 67 -8.61 -5.72 -8.01
C ASP A 67 -7.25 -5.06 -8.03
N HIS A 68 -6.67 -4.87 -6.85
CA HIS A 68 -5.36 -4.21 -6.76
C HIS A 68 -4.27 -5.11 -7.32
N ARG A 69 -3.36 -4.50 -8.04
CA ARG A 69 -2.18 -5.18 -8.60
C ARG A 69 -0.94 -4.41 -8.25
N TRP A 70 0.02 -5.12 -7.77
CA TRP A 70 1.31 -4.51 -7.41
C TRP A 70 2.21 -4.24 -8.61
#